data_5ddf42c7e29ce84e2b5eabf1f7151ca8
#
_entry.id   5ddf42c7e29ce84e2b5eabf1f7151ca8
#
_cell.length_a   1.000
_cell.length_b   1.000
_cell.length_c   1.000
_cell.angle_alpha   90.00
_cell.angle_beta   90.00
_cell.angle_gamma   90.00
#
_symmetry.space_group_name_H-M   'P 1'
#
loop_
_entity.id
_entity.type
_entity.pdbx_description
1 polymer ?
#
loop_
_entity_poly.entity_id
_entity_poly.type
_entity_poly.pdbx_seq_one_letter_code
_entity_poly.pdbx_strand_id
1 'polypeptide(L)'
;MLLGHQNAVIDRPKLYTFHGVISSTQGFTIGSSPWDESCKKKRKAAGTALGRPALRNYYPMFDLESYSIVRGVSEDSKNGQVEIDIRPYIQRYALNTTLTLCYGIRMDAVYDELLREILHVGSAISLLRSASENLQDYVPIMRYLPSNKKNARSKELRDRRDAYLDLLLNKVREMIKEGTDKPCISSAILKDEESKLTGVEVSSICLSLVSGGFETIPGTLTSCIGSLCTEEGQIWQERAYEDIKRYYPDIRDAWTTCIKEEKIPYINAIVKEAGRYYTVSSMSLPRKTVTEVNWNGAIIPPKTMILINAQAGNHGTYSRSPTVP
;
A
#
# COMPACT_ATOMS: atom_id res chain seq x y z
N MET A 1 -2.41 24.35 -3.88
CA MET A 1 -1.07 24.28 -4.47
C MET A 1 -0.86 23.02 -5.32
N LEU A 2 -0.81 21.82 -4.76
CA LEU A 2 -0.42 20.60 -5.49
C LEU A 2 -1.33 20.26 -6.66
N LEU A 3 -2.66 20.40 -6.51
CA LEU A 3 -3.62 20.10 -7.58
C LEU A 3 -3.53 21.09 -8.74
N GLY A 4 -3.22 22.37 -8.46
CA GLY A 4 -3.09 23.40 -9.51
C GLY A 4 -1.74 23.37 -10.23
N HIS A 5 -0.72 22.70 -9.69
CA HIS A 5 0.65 22.69 -10.21
C HIS A 5 1.22 21.27 -10.37
N GLN A 6 0.39 20.29 -10.75
CA GLN A 6 0.78 18.87 -10.81
C GLN A 6 2.05 18.61 -11.60
N ASN A 7 2.20 19.25 -12.77
CA ASN A 7 3.39 19.08 -13.62
C ASN A 7 4.65 19.67 -12.98
N ALA A 8 4.53 20.77 -12.25
CA ALA A 8 5.65 21.41 -11.59
C ALA A 8 6.15 20.64 -10.37
N VAL A 9 5.29 19.81 -9.74
CA VAL A 9 5.62 19.04 -8.52
C VAL A 9 5.56 17.53 -8.76
N ILE A 10 5.78 17.08 -9.98
CA ILE A 10 5.64 15.68 -10.37
C ILE A 10 6.77 14.80 -9.86
N ASP A 11 7.96 15.36 -9.64
CA ASP A 11 9.17 14.64 -9.31
C ASP A 11 9.24 14.23 -7.82
N ARG A 12 10.20 13.36 -7.50
CA ARG A 12 10.49 12.86 -6.16
C ARG A 12 11.91 13.21 -5.75
N PRO A 13 12.15 13.64 -4.50
CA PRO A 13 13.50 13.85 -4.01
C PRO A 13 14.23 12.51 -3.86
N LYS A 14 15.52 12.46 -4.16
CA LYS A 14 16.38 11.32 -3.85
C LYS A 14 16.89 11.46 -2.42
N LEU A 15 16.48 10.57 -1.53
CA LEU A 15 16.96 10.48 -0.16
C LEU A 15 18.14 9.51 -0.09
N TYR A 16 19.17 9.82 0.66
CA TYR A 16 20.39 9.03 0.72
C TYR A 16 20.12 7.61 1.28
N THR A 17 19.47 7.51 2.44
CA THR A 17 19.23 6.23 3.10
C THR A 17 18.31 5.35 2.28
N PHE A 18 17.15 5.89 1.90
CA PHE A 18 16.14 5.09 1.20
C PHE A 18 16.56 4.73 -0.23
N HIS A 19 17.02 5.72 -1.02
CA HIS A 19 17.35 5.47 -2.42
C HIS A 19 18.76 4.95 -2.62
N GLY A 20 19.73 5.45 -1.83
CA GLY A 20 21.13 5.09 -1.99
C GLY A 20 21.53 3.78 -1.29
N VAL A 21 20.87 3.42 -0.17
CA VAL A 21 21.22 2.23 0.59
C VAL A 21 20.17 1.14 0.41
N ILE A 22 18.90 1.43 0.75
CA ILE A 22 17.84 0.40 0.80
C ILE A 22 17.39 -0.02 -0.60
N SER A 23 17.21 0.91 -1.53
CA SER A 23 16.69 0.64 -2.88
C SER A 23 17.77 0.39 -3.93
N SER A 24 19.03 0.23 -3.52
CA SER A 24 20.18 0.16 -4.45
C SER A 24 20.17 -1.07 -5.37
N THR A 25 19.50 -2.16 -4.98
CA THR A 25 19.52 -3.44 -5.69
C THR A 25 18.25 -3.71 -6.52
N GLN A 26 17.08 -3.26 -6.06
CA GLN A 26 15.79 -3.55 -6.70
C GLN A 26 15.16 -2.32 -7.41
N GLY A 27 15.94 -1.26 -7.54
CA GLY A 27 15.45 0.01 -8.07
C GLY A 27 14.48 0.73 -7.11
N PHE A 28 13.88 1.81 -7.59
CA PHE A 28 12.97 2.61 -6.79
C PHE A 28 11.53 2.16 -6.98
N THR A 29 10.76 2.14 -5.90
CA THR A 29 9.31 1.90 -5.98
C THR A 29 8.64 2.94 -6.86
N ILE A 30 7.54 2.61 -7.50
CA ILE A 30 6.79 3.51 -8.40
C ILE A 30 6.41 4.82 -7.66
N GLY A 31 6.09 4.72 -6.37
CA GLY A 31 5.69 5.87 -5.55
C GLY A 31 6.84 6.82 -5.20
N SER A 32 8.08 6.31 -5.07
CA SER A 32 9.26 7.06 -4.65
C SER A 32 10.25 7.34 -5.79
N SER A 33 10.03 6.78 -6.99
CA SER A 33 10.91 7.01 -8.14
C SER A 33 10.95 8.48 -8.53
N PRO A 34 12.13 9.02 -8.83
CA PRO A 34 12.23 10.23 -9.62
C PRO A 34 11.44 10.10 -10.93
N TRP A 35 11.01 11.25 -11.47
CA TRP A 35 10.22 11.26 -12.69
C TRP A 35 11.12 11.12 -13.93
N ASP A 36 11.40 9.88 -14.31
CA ASP A 36 12.21 9.51 -15.46
C ASP A 36 11.47 8.51 -16.36
N GLU A 37 12.09 8.10 -17.46
CA GLU A 37 11.50 7.16 -18.42
C GLU A 37 11.22 5.78 -17.78
N SER A 38 12.08 5.29 -16.90
CA SER A 38 11.84 4.04 -16.16
C SER A 38 10.60 4.15 -15.27
N CYS A 39 10.44 5.28 -14.56
CA CYS A 39 9.24 5.55 -13.75
C CYS A 39 7.97 5.57 -14.60
N LYS A 40 8.01 6.21 -15.78
CA LYS A 40 6.86 6.26 -16.71
C LYS A 40 6.47 4.88 -17.21
N LYS A 41 7.46 4.07 -17.65
CA LYS A 41 7.23 2.68 -18.10
C LYS A 41 6.60 1.83 -17.01
N LYS A 42 7.18 1.85 -15.79
CA LYS A 42 6.66 1.11 -14.64
C LYS A 42 5.22 1.52 -14.29
N ARG A 43 4.93 2.82 -14.28
CA ARG A 43 3.57 3.33 -14.00
C ARG A 43 2.57 2.93 -15.08
N LYS A 44 2.99 2.95 -16.36
CA LYS A 44 2.13 2.50 -17.46
C LYS A 44 1.78 1.02 -17.30
N ALA A 45 2.77 0.15 -17.06
CA ALA A 45 2.55 -1.28 -16.88
C ALA A 45 1.67 -1.59 -15.66
N ALA A 46 1.97 -0.98 -14.50
CA ALA A 46 1.15 -1.12 -13.31
C ALA A 46 -0.27 -0.57 -13.50
N GLY A 47 -0.43 0.56 -14.20
CA GLY A 47 -1.73 1.16 -14.48
C GLY A 47 -2.60 0.28 -15.37
N THR A 48 -2.03 -0.41 -16.35
CA THR A 48 -2.75 -1.39 -17.17
C THR A 48 -3.25 -2.57 -16.32
N ALA A 49 -2.39 -3.11 -15.46
CA ALA A 49 -2.72 -4.26 -14.62
C ALA A 49 -3.72 -3.91 -13.48
N LEU A 50 -3.73 -2.66 -13.00
CA LEU A 50 -4.57 -2.18 -11.89
C LEU A 50 -5.74 -1.30 -12.36
N GLY A 51 -5.92 -1.14 -13.66
CA GLY A 51 -7.02 -0.36 -14.21
C GLY A 51 -8.40 -0.96 -13.89
N ARG A 52 -9.44 -0.12 -13.90
CA ARG A 52 -10.82 -0.56 -13.61
C ARG A 52 -11.27 -1.83 -14.38
N PRO A 53 -10.94 -2.01 -15.67
CA PRO A 53 -11.29 -3.23 -16.39
C PRO A 53 -10.61 -4.49 -15.81
N ALA A 54 -9.36 -4.38 -15.36
CA ALA A 54 -8.61 -5.48 -14.79
C ALA A 54 -9.08 -5.86 -13.38
N LEU A 55 -9.61 -4.91 -12.60
CA LEU A 55 -10.09 -5.15 -11.23
C LEU A 55 -11.14 -6.25 -11.16
N ARG A 56 -11.99 -6.40 -12.16
CA ARG A 56 -13.02 -7.45 -12.21
C ARG A 56 -12.41 -8.86 -12.15
N ASN A 57 -11.23 -9.04 -12.70
CA ASN A 57 -10.52 -10.33 -12.68
C ASN A 57 -10.04 -10.71 -11.27
N TYR A 58 -9.96 -9.74 -10.36
CA TYR A 58 -9.50 -9.94 -8.99
C TYR A 58 -10.63 -10.10 -7.97
N TYR A 59 -11.90 -9.96 -8.36
CA TYR A 59 -13.05 -10.16 -7.46
C TYR A 59 -13.05 -11.53 -6.78
N PRO A 60 -12.76 -12.67 -7.46
CA PRO A 60 -12.71 -13.96 -6.78
C PRO A 60 -11.64 -14.03 -5.69
N MET A 61 -10.53 -13.33 -5.87
CA MET A 61 -9.45 -13.23 -4.87
C MET A 61 -9.92 -12.40 -3.66
N PHE A 62 -10.55 -11.26 -3.88
CA PHE A 62 -11.07 -10.44 -2.78
C PHE A 62 -12.17 -11.17 -2.01
N ASP A 63 -13.04 -11.88 -2.69
CA ASP A 63 -14.07 -12.72 -2.08
C ASP A 63 -13.45 -13.79 -1.18
N LEU A 64 -12.48 -14.55 -1.71
CA LEU A 64 -11.78 -15.60 -0.97
C LEU A 64 -11.07 -15.05 0.28
N GLU A 65 -10.35 -13.93 0.15
CA GLU A 65 -9.61 -13.37 1.28
C GLU A 65 -10.55 -12.73 2.31
N SER A 66 -11.64 -12.10 1.88
CA SER A 66 -12.67 -11.56 2.77
C SER A 66 -13.39 -12.68 3.54
N TYR A 67 -13.71 -13.79 2.89
CA TYR A 67 -14.24 -14.96 3.56
C TYR A 67 -13.24 -15.55 4.57
N SER A 68 -11.98 -15.67 4.15
CA SER A 68 -10.93 -16.27 4.98
C SER A 68 -10.65 -15.48 6.26
N ILE A 69 -10.70 -14.13 6.21
CA ILE A 69 -10.51 -13.31 7.42
C ILE A 69 -11.70 -13.45 8.37
N VAL A 70 -12.93 -13.37 7.87
CA VAL A 70 -14.15 -13.47 8.69
C VAL A 70 -14.23 -14.85 9.33
N ARG A 71 -14.00 -15.91 8.54
CA ARG A 71 -13.98 -17.29 9.02
C ARG A 71 -12.92 -17.50 10.11
N GLY A 72 -11.66 -17.09 9.86
CA GLY A 72 -10.57 -17.27 10.81
C GLY A 72 -10.83 -16.55 12.13
N VAL A 73 -11.30 -15.30 12.07
CA VAL A 73 -11.69 -14.54 13.28
C VAL A 73 -12.83 -15.23 14.03
N SER A 74 -13.85 -15.73 13.33
CA SER A 74 -15.00 -16.41 13.95
C SER A 74 -14.59 -17.72 14.61
N GLU A 75 -13.79 -18.55 13.93
CA GLU A 75 -13.33 -19.85 14.45
C GLU A 75 -12.43 -19.68 15.66
N ASP A 76 -11.40 -18.85 15.59
CA ASP A 76 -10.41 -18.68 16.65
C ASP A 76 -10.96 -17.92 17.86
N SER A 77 -11.89 -16.97 17.65
CA SER A 77 -12.63 -16.31 18.74
C SER A 77 -13.76 -17.16 19.31
N LYS A 78 -14.01 -18.35 18.77
CA LYS A 78 -15.16 -19.19 19.12
C LYS A 78 -16.48 -18.40 19.07
N ASN A 79 -16.70 -17.70 17.97
CA ASN A 79 -17.83 -16.79 17.76
C ASN A 79 -17.90 -15.66 18.81
N GLY A 80 -16.76 -15.08 19.16
CA GLY A 80 -16.67 -13.95 20.08
C GLY A 80 -16.59 -14.32 21.57
N GLN A 81 -16.46 -15.59 21.91
CA GLN A 81 -16.32 -16.05 23.29
C GLN A 81 -14.89 -15.97 23.83
N VAL A 82 -13.90 -15.88 22.93
CA VAL A 82 -12.49 -15.81 23.25
C VAL A 82 -11.90 -14.55 22.63
N GLU A 83 -11.16 -13.81 23.43
CA GLU A 83 -10.43 -12.63 22.96
C GLU A 83 -9.27 -13.04 22.05
N ILE A 84 -9.14 -12.39 20.91
CA ILE A 84 -8.07 -12.62 19.95
C ILE A 84 -7.47 -11.29 19.48
N ASP A 85 -6.19 -11.31 19.07
CA ASP A 85 -5.61 -10.19 18.32
C ASP A 85 -6.02 -10.27 16.85
N ILE A 86 -6.84 -9.32 16.38
CA ILE A 86 -7.34 -9.26 15.01
C ILE A 86 -6.27 -8.85 14.00
N ARG A 87 -5.19 -8.21 14.43
CA ARG A 87 -4.17 -7.62 13.55
C ARG A 87 -3.50 -8.64 12.63
N PRO A 88 -3.07 -9.84 13.07
CA PRO A 88 -2.49 -10.85 12.19
C PRO A 88 -3.42 -11.30 11.05
N TYR A 89 -4.71 -11.37 11.29
CA TYR A 89 -5.71 -11.74 10.27
C TYR A 89 -5.83 -10.65 9.19
N ILE A 90 -5.88 -9.39 9.62
CA ILE A 90 -5.92 -8.24 8.70
C ILE A 90 -4.63 -8.13 7.92
N GLN A 91 -3.46 -8.35 8.54
CA GLN A 91 -2.17 -8.35 7.88
C GLN A 91 -2.07 -9.46 6.84
N ARG A 92 -2.53 -10.68 7.16
CA ARG A 92 -2.59 -11.78 6.20
C ARG A 92 -3.52 -11.45 5.03
N TYR A 93 -4.71 -10.93 5.29
CA TYR A 93 -5.65 -10.48 4.26
C TYR A 93 -4.99 -9.50 3.28
N ALA A 94 -4.38 -8.45 3.80
CA ALA A 94 -3.77 -7.40 2.99
C ALA A 94 -2.54 -7.90 2.20
N LEU A 95 -1.69 -8.71 2.84
CA LEU A 95 -0.50 -9.24 2.17
C LEU A 95 -0.85 -10.31 1.14
N ASN A 96 -1.79 -11.22 1.42
CA ASN A 96 -2.26 -12.21 0.44
C ASN A 96 -2.88 -11.55 -0.79
N THR A 97 -3.67 -10.49 -0.59
CA THR A 97 -4.22 -9.72 -1.71
C THR A 97 -3.10 -9.20 -2.61
N THR A 98 -2.06 -8.61 -2.04
CA THR A 98 -0.92 -8.09 -2.83
C THR A 98 -0.04 -9.19 -3.42
N LEU A 99 0.21 -10.28 -2.70
CA LEU A 99 1.02 -11.39 -3.21
C LEU A 99 0.31 -12.16 -4.33
N THR A 100 -0.98 -12.39 -4.21
CA THR A 100 -1.76 -13.01 -5.27
C THR A 100 -1.81 -12.11 -6.51
N LEU A 101 -2.03 -10.81 -6.33
CA LEU A 101 -2.01 -9.83 -7.41
C LEU A 101 -0.64 -9.76 -8.12
N CYS A 102 0.46 -9.73 -7.34
CA CYS A 102 1.80 -9.57 -7.87
C CYS A 102 2.38 -10.87 -8.44
N TYR A 103 2.17 -12.00 -7.75
CA TYR A 103 2.90 -13.24 -8.01
C TYR A 103 1.99 -14.47 -8.20
N GLY A 104 0.68 -14.34 -8.05
CA GLY A 104 -0.23 -15.49 -8.08
C GLY A 104 -0.07 -16.46 -6.90
N ILE A 105 0.62 -16.02 -5.84
CA ILE A 105 0.98 -16.83 -4.67
C ILE A 105 0.11 -16.40 -3.48
N ARG A 106 -0.40 -17.37 -2.74
CA ARG A 106 -1.21 -17.22 -1.54
C ARG A 106 -0.59 -17.99 -0.39
N MET A 107 -0.67 -17.44 0.80
CA MET A 107 -0.28 -18.08 2.06
C MET A 107 -1.53 -18.47 2.84
N ASP A 108 -1.62 -19.74 3.23
CA ASP A 108 -2.84 -20.26 3.87
C ASP A 108 -2.88 -19.99 5.38
N ALA A 109 -1.72 -20.04 6.05
CA ALA A 109 -1.65 -19.86 7.48
C ALA A 109 -1.48 -18.38 7.89
N VAL A 110 -2.13 -17.99 9.00
CA VAL A 110 -1.96 -16.66 9.63
C VAL A 110 -0.53 -16.46 10.12
N TYR A 111 0.14 -17.55 10.54
CA TYR A 111 1.48 -17.54 11.09
C TYR A 111 2.51 -18.18 10.15
N ASP A 112 2.34 -18.02 8.85
CA ASP A 112 3.32 -18.43 7.85
C ASP A 112 4.67 -17.71 8.05
N GLU A 113 5.79 -18.42 7.90
CA GLU A 113 7.13 -17.86 8.14
C GLU A 113 7.50 -16.78 7.14
N LEU A 114 7.16 -16.98 5.86
CA LEU A 114 7.43 -15.99 4.82
C LEU A 114 6.57 -14.75 5.01
N LEU A 115 5.29 -14.93 5.42
CA LEU A 115 4.41 -13.83 5.77
C LEU A 115 5.02 -12.98 6.90
N ARG A 116 5.48 -13.62 7.97
CA ARG A 116 6.11 -12.94 9.11
C ARG A 116 7.40 -12.22 8.69
N GLU A 117 8.21 -12.85 7.85
CA GLU A 117 9.45 -12.25 7.34
C GLU A 117 9.16 -10.98 6.53
N ILE A 118 8.20 -11.03 5.60
CA ILE A 118 7.82 -9.88 4.78
C ILE A 118 7.29 -8.74 5.65
N LEU A 119 6.44 -9.04 6.63
CA LEU A 119 5.90 -8.03 7.55
C LEU A 119 6.99 -7.42 8.42
N HIS A 120 7.88 -8.23 8.99
CA HIS A 120 8.96 -7.76 9.85
C HIS A 120 9.95 -6.87 9.09
N VAL A 121 10.45 -7.34 7.96
CA VAL A 121 11.41 -6.58 7.13
C VAL A 121 10.76 -5.33 6.56
N GLY A 122 9.52 -5.45 6.07
CA GLY A 122 8.77 -4.32 5.54
C GLY A 122 8.58 -3.21 6.56
N SER A 123 8.08 -3.54 7.75
CA SER A 123 7.88 -2.57 8.84
C SER A 123 9.20 -1.93 9.30
N ALA A 124 10.27 -2.74 9.42
CA ALA A 124 11.59 -2.20 9.76
C ALA A 124 12.13 -1.22 8.70
N ILE A 125 11.94 -1.52 7.41
CA ILE A 125 12.29 -0.61 6.31
C ILE A 125 11.42 0.66 6.34
N SER A 126 10.13 0.55 6.65
CA SER A 126 9.25 1.70 6.79
C SER A 126 9.72 2.66 7.88
N LEU A 127 10.12 2.16 9.03
CA LEU A 127 10.70 2.98 10.10
C LEU A 127 11.97 3.70 9.65
N LEU A 128 12.82 3.05 8.85
CA LEU A 128 14.03 3.66 8.30
C LEU A 128 13.76 4.76 7.24
N ARG A 129 12.51 4.92 6.79
CA ARG A 129 12.12 6.07 5.93
C ARG A 129 11.77 7.31 6.71
N SER A 130 11.63 7.22 8.02
CA SER A 130 11.25 8.37 8.86
C SER A 130 12.30 9.46 8.77
N ALA A 131 11.85 10.69 8.56
CA ALA A 131 12.70 11.87 8.51
C ALA A 131 13.44 12.10 9.83
N SER A 132 12.80 11.82 10.96
CA SER A 132 13.38 11.92 12.30
C SER A 132 14.50 10.92 12.54
N GLU A 133 14.44 9.76 11.88
CA GLU A 133 15.43 8.69 12.05
C GLU A 133 16.67 8.86 11.16
N ASN A 134 16.56 9.61 10.06
CA ASN A 134 17.57 9.68 9.02
C ASN A 134 18.02 11.11 8.71
N LEU A 135 18.56 11.80 9.72
CA LEU A 135 19.10 13.16 9.55
C LEU A 135 20.16 13.24 8.45
N GLN A 136 20.89 12.18 8.16
CA GLN A 136 21.86 12.08 7.05
C GLN A 136 21.23 12.30 5.66
N ASP A 137 19.91 12.15 5.54
CA ASP A 137 19.19 12.44 4.28
C ASP A 137 19.13 13.95 4.01
N TYR A 138 19.10 14.75 5.07
CA TYR A 138 18.95 16.20 5.04
C TYR A 138 20.26 16.95 5.32
N VAL A 139 21.16 16.35 6.11
CA VAL A 139 22.44 16.94 6.52
C VAL A 139 23.60 16.09 5.98
N PRO A 140 24.14 16.42 4.79
CA PRO A 140 25.11 15.56 4.10
C PRO A 140 26.37 15.22 4.88
N ILE A 141 26.85 16.10 5.74
CA ILE A 141 28.04 15.86 6.54
C ILE A 141 27.88 14.66 7.50
N MET A 142 26.67 14.37 7.92
CA MET A 142 26.39 13.23 8.79
C MET A 142 26.61 11.87 8.12
N ARG A 143 26.70 11.82 6.80
CA ARG A 143 27.00 10.59 6.03
C ARG A 143 28.44 10.11 6.25
N TYR A 144 29.33 11.01 6.64
CA TYR A 144 30.75 10.74 6.85
C TYR A 144 31.10 10.40 8.31
N LEU A 145 30.11 10.47 9.22
CA LEU A 145 30.35 10.12 10.62
C LEU A 145 30.50 8.60 10.77
N PRO A 146 31.42 8.12 11.67
CA PRO A 146 31.75 6.70 11.79
C PRO A 146 30.64 5.81 12.36
N SER A 147 29.45 6.32 12.63
CA SER A 147 28.32 5.57 13.19
C SER A 147 27.61 4.70 12.14
N ASN A 148 28.28 3.67 11.65
CA ASN A 148 27.78 2.83 10.55
C ASN A 148 26.73 1.75 10.95
N LYS A 149 26.27 1.70 12.20
CA LYS A 149 25.29 0.68 12.64
C LYS A 149 23.96 0.78 11.86
N LYS A 150 23.47 2.00 11.58
CA LYS A 150 22.22 2.19 10.81
C LYS A 150 22.39 1.75 9.34
N ASN A 151 23.51 2.05 8.71
CA ASN A 151 23.77 1.62 7.35
C ASN A 151 23.95 0.09 7.24
N ALA A 152 24.60 -0.54 8.23
CA ALA A 152 24.72 -2.00 8.29
C ALA A 152 23.33 -2.67 8.43
N ARG A 153 22.48 -2.18 9.34
CA ARG A 153 21.09 -2.65 9.48
C ARG A 153 20.25 -2.40 8.23
N SER A 154 20.41 -1.25 7.58
CA SER A 154 19.69 -0.95 6.33
C SER A 154 20.08 -1.91 5.20
N LYS A 155 21.35 -2.30 5.13
CA LYS A 155 21.85 -3.30 4.16
C LYS A 155 21.33 -4.69 4.50
N GLU A 156 21.38 -5.11 5.75
CA GLU A 156 20.82 -6.39 6.21
C GLU A 156 19.35 -6.52 5.82
N LEU A 157 18.53 -5.52 6.16
CA LEU A 157 17.10 -5.51 5.82
C LEU A 157 16.85 -5.50 4.31
N ARG A 158 17.68 -4.79 3.55
CA ARG A 158 17.66 -4.83 2.09
C ARG A 158 17.91 -6.24 1.57
N ASP A 159 18.98 -6.88 2.07
CA ASP A 159 19.39 -8.21 1.58
C ASP A 159 18.31 -9.27 1.91
N ARG A 160 17.70 -9.20 3.09
CA ARG A 160 16.55 -10.04 3.46
C ARG A 160 15.33 -9.78 2.57
N ARG A 161 15.03 -8.51 2.29
CA ARG A 161 13.96 -8.15 1.35
C ARG A 161 14.22 -8.72 -0.03
N ASP A 162 15.42 -8.57 -0.55
CA ASP A 162 15.78 -9.04 -1.87
C ASP A 162 15.66 -10.56 -1.97
N ALA A 163 16.06 -11.27 -0.92
CA ALA A 163 15.96 -12.72 -0.86
C ALA A 163 14.51 -13.21 -0.99
N TYR A 164 13.54 -12.63 -0.27
CA TYR A 164 12.15 -13.06 -0.41
C TYR A 164 11.51 -12.59 -1.74
N LEU A 165 11.91 -11.44 -2.28
CA LEU A 165 11.41 -10.99 -3.60
C LEU A 165 11.92 -11.92 -4.72
N ASP A 166 13.18 -12.31 -4.68
CA ASP A 166 13.76 -13.24 -5.64
C ASP A 166 13.13 -14.65 -5.53
N LEU A 167 12.88 -15.12 -4.31
CA LEU A 167 12.13 -16.36 -4.06
C LEU A 167 10.76 -16.33 -4.73
N LEU A 168 9.99 -15.26 -4.52
CA LEU A 168 8.66 -15.11 -5.09
C LEU A 168 8.70 -15.03 -6.62
N LEU A 169 9.61 -14.23 -7.17
CA LEU A 169 9.73 -14.07 -8.63
C LEU A 169 10.21 -15.36 -9.31
N ASN A 170 11.12 -16.11 -8.69
CA ASN A 170 11.57 -17.40 -9.21
C ASN A 170 10.44 -18.44 -9.21
N LYS A 171 9.61 -18.49 -8.16
CA LYS A 171 8.40 -19.32 -8.17
C LYS A 171 7.48 -19.01 -9.36
N VAL A 172 7.29 -17.74 -9.70
CA VAL A 172 6.50 -17.36 -10.88
C VAL A 172 7.15 -17.87 -12.17
N ARG A 173 8.48 -17.73 -12.31
CA ARG A 173 9.20 -18.24 -13.49
C ARG A 173 9.09 -19.75 -13.63
N GLU A 174 9.14 -20.49 -12.53
CA GLU A 174 8.94 -21.95 -12.53
C GLU A 174 7.51 -22.29 -12.94
N MET A 175 6.51 -21.68 -12.34
CA MET A 175 5.11 -21.87 -12.72
C MET A 175 4.85 -21.56 -14.21
N ILE A 176 5.48 -20.53 -14.78
CA ILE A 176 5.38 -20.22 -16.22
C ILE A 176 6.00 -21.36 -17.06
N LYS A 177 7.15 -21.88 -16.67
CA LYS A 177 7.80 -23.00 -17.39
C LYS A 177 6.96 -24.28 -17.37
N GLU A 178 6.26 -24.51 -16.26
CA GLU A 178 5.39 -25.68 -16.05
C GLU A 178 3.98 -25.48 -16.63
N GLY A 179 3.63 -24.28 -17.08
CA GLY A 179 2.28 -23.94 -17.54
C GLY A 179 1.22 -23.92 -16.43
N THR A 180 1.63 -23.78 -15.17
CA THR A 180 0.77 -23.79 -13.98
C THR A 180 0.56 -22.38 -13.39
N ASP A 181 1.09 -21.34 -14.04
CA ASP A 181 1.04 -19.98 -13.54
C ASP A 181 -0.39 -19.42 -13.54
N LYS A 182 -0.69 -18.69 -12.46
CA LYS A 182 -1.95 -17.99 -12.30
C LYS A 182 -1.86 -16.58 -12.89
N PRO A 183 -2.98 -16.02 -13.36
CA PRO A 183 -3.02 -14.63 -13.80
C PRO A 183 -2.53 -13.70 -12.69
N CYS A 184 -1.39 -13.04 -12.88
CA CYS A 184 -0.81 -12.07 -11.97
C CYS A 184 0.06 -11.08 -12.74
N ILE A 185 0.44 -9.98 -12.10
CA ILE A 185 1.22 -8.91 -12.73
C ILE A 185 2.58 -9.42 -13.23
N SER A 186 3.30 -10.18 -12.41
CA SER A 186 4.61 -10.72 -12.80
C SER A 186 4.51 -11.68 -13.97
N SER A 187 3.52 -12.59 -13.99
CA SER A 187 3.31 -13.51 -15.09
C SER A 187 2.96 -12.76 -16.38
N ALA A 188 2.04 -11.80 -16.32
CA ALA A 188 1.65 -10.99 -17.47
C ALA A 188 2.84 -10.24 -18.08
N ILE A 189 3.67 -9.62 -17.24
CA ILE A 189 4.84 -8.85 -17.70
C ILE A 189 5.94 -9.79 -18.24
N LEU A 190 6.18 -10.94 -17.57
CA LEU A 190 7.23 -11.89 -18.01
C LEU A 190 6.90 -12.59 -19.32
N LYS A 191 5.61 -12.71 -19.65
CA LYS A 191 5.13 -13.28 -20.92
C LYS A 191 5.01 -12.24 -22.05
N ASP A 192 5.00 -10.95 -21.71
CA ASP A 192 4.88 -9.85 -22.68
C ASP A 192 6.25 -9.46 -23.23
N GLU A 193 6.61 -10.02 -24.38
CA GLU A 193 7.85 -9.72 -25.10
C GLU A 193 7.95 -8.24 -25.51
N GLU A 194 6.83 -7.55 -25.67
CA GLU A 194 6.79 -6.13 -26.04
C GLU A 194 6.98 -5.18 -24.84
N SER A 195 6.85 -5.67 -23.63
CA SER A 195 6.87 -4.85 -22.41
C SER A 195 8.18 -4.06 -22.24
N LYS A 196 9.30 -4.55 -22.80
CA LYS A 196 10.65 -3.95 -22.72
C LYS A 196 11.04 -3.54 -21.29
N LEU A 197 10.44 -4.18 -20.28
CA LEU A 197 10.78 -3.99 -18.88
C LEU A 197 11.94 -4.90 -18.50
N THR A 198 12.92 -4.33 -17.82
CA THR A 198 14.01 -5.10 -17.23
C THR A 198 13.54 -5.89 -16.01
N GLY A 199 14.24 -6.95 -15.63
CA GLY A 199 13.92 -7.70 -14.41
C GLY A 199 13.88 -6.83 -13.16
N VAL A 200 14.75 -5.81 -13.06
CA VAL A 200 14.75 -4.84 -11.98
C VAL A 200 13.48 -3.97 -11.99
N GLU A 201 12.99 -3.59 -13.17
CA GLU A 201 11.74 -2.80 -13.27
C GLU A 201 10.52 -3.63 -12.87
N VAL A 202 10.48 -4.92 -13.22
CA VAL A 202 9.45 -5.86 -12.76
C VAL A 202 9.48 -6.00 -11.24
N SER A 203 10.64 -6.29 -10.67
CA SER A 203 10.83 -6.36 -9.21
C SER A 203 10.44 -5.06 -8.51
N SER A 204 10.75 -3.92 -9.11
CA SER A 204 10.38 -2.59 -8.60
C SER A 204 8.86 -2.37 -8.59
N ILE A 205 8.13 -2.86 -9.60
CA ILE A 205 6.66 -2.80 -9.63
C ILE A 205 6.09 -3.65 -8.49
N CYS A 206 6.50 -4.91 -8.39
CA CYS A 206 6.03 -5.83 -7.36
C CYS A 206 6.37 -5.33 -5.95
N LEU A 207 7.61 -4.86 -5.74
CA LEU A 207 8.00 -4.22 -4.48
C LEU A 207 7.12 -3.04 -4.11
N SER A 208 6.71 -2.23 -5.10
CA SER A 208 5.84 -1.07 -4.85
C SER A 208 4.47 -1.50 -4.32
N LEU A 209 3.91 -2.55 -4.88
CA LEU A 209 2.59 -3.06 -4.51
C LEU A 209 2.64 -3.77 -3.15
N VAL A 210 3.63 -4.64 -2.94
CA VAL A 210 3.84 -5.30 -1.65
C VAL A 210 4.07 -4.27 -0.55
N SER A 211 4.97 -3.31 -0.77
CA SER A 211 5.25 -2.24 0.21
C SER A 211 4.06 -1.30 0.46
N GLY A 212 3.17 -1.14 -0.51
CA GLY A 212 1.95 -0.34 -0.34
C GLY A 212 0.84 -1.09 0.40
N GLY A 213 0.77 -2.41 0.24
CA GLY A 213 -0.33 -3.23 0.73
C GLY A 213 -0.20 -3.68 2.17
N PHE A 214 1.00 -3.96 2.66
CA PHE A 214 1.17 -4.65 3.95
C PHE A 214 0.94 -3.78 5.20
N GLU A 215 1.01 -2.45 5.12
CA GLU A 215 0.81 -1.54 6.26
C GLU A 215 -0.43 -0.66 6.15
N THR A 216 -0.76 -0.21 4.95
CA THR A 216 -1.80 0.82 4.76
C THR A 216 -3.20 0.28 5.08
N ILE A 217 -3.58 -0.84 4.50
CA ILE A 217 -4.88 -1.49 4.75
C ILE A 217 -4.98 -1.96 6.20
N PRO A 218 -3.99 -2.70 6.76
CA PRO A 218 -4.05 -3.12 8.15
C PRO A 218 -4.16 -1.95 9.13
N GLY A 219 -3.40 -0.89 8.92
CA GLY A 219 -3.47 0.29 9.77
C GLY A 219 -4.84 0.95 9.75
N THR A 220 -5.39 1.22 8.57
CA THR A 220 -6.71 1.84 8.42
C THR A 220 -7.82 0.94 8.96
N LEU A 221 -7.82 -0.34 8.59
CA LEU A 221 -8.87 -1.28 8.98
C LEU A 221 -8.87 -1.58 10.47
N THR A 222 -7.70 -1.81 11.08
CA THR A 222 -7.58 -2.02 12.53
C THR A 222 -8.07 -0.79 13.29
N SER A 223 -7.69 0.42 12.86
CA SER A 223 -8.14 1.66 13.50
C SER A 223 -9.64 1.88 13.33
N CYS A 224 -10.19 1.57 12.15
CA CYS A 224 -11.63 1.65 11.89
C CYS A 224 -12.40 0.68 12.80
N ILE A 225 -11.99 -0.57 12.90
CA ILE A 225 -12.61 -1.58 13.79
C ILE A 225 -12.52 -1.11 15.25
N GLY A 226 -11.35 -0.62 15.69
CA GLY A 226 -11.19 -0.08 17.05
C GLY A 226 -12.18 1.06 17.35
N SER A 227 -12.42 1.96 16.39
CA SER A 227 -13.41 3.02 16.57
C SER A 227 -14.85 2.49 16.57
N LEU A 228 -15.14 1.48 15.77
CA LEU A 228 -16.45 0.85 15.78
C LEU A 228 -16.76 0.15 17.13
N CYS A 229 -15.75 -0.23 17.91
CA CYS A 229 -15.90 -0.82 19.23
C CYS A 229 -16.21 0.21 20.34
N THR A 230 -16.13 1.52 20.10
CA THR A 230 -16.53 2.56 21.07
C THR A 230 -18.05 2.67 21.19
N GLU A 231 -18.53 3.33 22.24
CA GLU A 231 -19.98 3.58 22.42
C GLU A 231 -20.60 4.28 21.19
N GLU A 232 -19.95 5.32 20.68
CA GLU A 232 -20.40 5.98 19.45
C GLU A 232 -20.31 5.04 18.23
N GLY A 233 -19.25 4.24 18.16
CA GLY A 233 -19.04 3.30 17.09
C GLY A 233 -20.10 2.19 17.02
N GLN A 234 -20.66 1.80 18.16
CA GLN A 234 -21.77 0.85 18.19
C GLN A 234 -23.02 1.38 17.50
N ILE A 235 -23.30 2.69 17.66
CA ILE A 235 -24.40 3.37 16.94
C ILE A 235 -24.13 3.31 15.42
N TRP A 236 -22.89 3.50 15.00
CA TRP A 236 -22.52 3.42 13.58
C TRP A 236 -22.63 1.99 13.04
N GLN A 237 -22.25 0.99 13.83
CA GLN A 237 -22.41 -0.43 13.47
C GLN A 237 -23.89 -0.79 13.28
N GLU A 238 -24.74 -0.42 14.23
CA GLU A 238 -26.19 -0.69 14.16
C GLU A 238 -26.81 -0.07 12.90
N ARG A 239 -26.52 1.20 12.64
CA ARG A 239 -26.98 1.88 11.42
C ARG A 239 -26.47 1.18 10.15
N ALA A 240 -25.18 0.81 10.13
CA ALA A 240 -24.60 0.09 8.99
C ALA A 240 -25.28 -1.24 8.76
N TYR A 241 -25.56 -1.99 9.82
CA TYR A 241 -26.25 -3.27 9.77
C TYR A 241 -27.70 -3.13 9.27
N GLU A 242 -28.45 -2.14 9.75
CA GLU A 242 -29.81 -1.87 9.27
C GLU A 242 -29.82 -1.46 7.78
N ASP A 243 -28.84 -0.65 7.34
CA ASP A 243 -28.71 -0.33 5.93
C ASP A 243 -28.34 -1.57 5.09
N ILE A 244 -27.48 -2.46 5.58
CA ILE A 244 -27.18 -3.73 4.90
C ILE A 244 -28.48 -4.56 4.72
N LYS A 245 -29.25 -4.74 5.76
CA LYS A 245 -30.54 -5.51 5.69
C LYS A 245 -31.54 -4.87 4.74
N ARG A 246 -31.59 -3.54 4.71
CA ARG A 246 -32.50 -2.81 3.81
C ARG A 246 -32.12 -2.96 2.34
N TYR A 247 -30.81 -2.90 2.01
CA TYR A 247 -30.33 -3.01 0.63
C TYR A 247 -30.23 -4.45 0.15
N TYR A 248 -30.05 -5.39 1.08
CA TYR A 248 -29.93 -6.82 0.82
C TYR A 248 -30.84 -7.59 1.79
N PRO A 249 -32.16 -7.69 1.50
CA PRO A 249 -33.11 -8.44 2.33
C PRO A 249 -32.75 -9.92 2.46
N ASP A 250 -32.17 -10.51 1.41
CA ASP A 250 -31.57 -11.85 1.47
C ASP A 250 -30.07 -11.74 1.72
N ILE A 251 -29.59 -12.32 2.81
CA ILE A 251 -28.18 -12.33 3.20
C ILE A 251 -27.29 -13.04 2.19
N ARG A 252 -27.83 -14.00 1.43
CA ARG A 252 -27.11 -14.70 0.37
C ARG A 252 -26.81 -13.77 -0.79
N ASP A 253 -27.75 -12.91 -1.16
CA ASP A 253 -27.56 -11.88 -2.17
C ASP A 253 -26.53 -10.85 -1.73
N ALA A 254 -26.53 -10.47 -0.43
CA ALA A 254 -25.51 -9.60 0.13
C ALA A 254 -24.10 -10.13 -0.16
N TRP A 255 -23.84 -11.39 0.16
CA TRP A 255 -22.53 -12.00 -0.03
C TRP A 255 -22.12 -12.10 -1.51
N THR A 256 -23.02 -12.50 -2.38
CA THR A 256 -22.70 -12.75 -3.80
C THR A 256 -22.57 -11.50 -4.65
N THR A 257 -23.17 -10.38 -4.22
CA THR A 257 -23.26 -9.16 -5.03
C THR A 257 -22.45 -7.99 -4.45
N CYS A 258 -22.26 -7.89 -3.13
CA CYS A 258 -21.62 -6.75 -2.48
C CYS A 258 -20.21 -6.45 -3.01
N ILE A 259 -19.45 -7.46 -3.42
CA ILE A 259 -18.11 -7.27 -3.97
C ILE A 259 -18.09 -6.58 -5.35
N LYS A 260 -19.22 -6.60 -6.05
CA LYS A 260 -19.37 -6.04 -7.40
C LYS A 260 -20.04 -4.66 -7.39
N GLU A 261 -20.71 -4.32 -6.29
CA GLU A 261 -21.58 -3.15 -6.19
C GLU A 261 -21.27 -2.32 -4.94
N GLU A 262 -20.93 -1.07 -5.10
CA GLU A 262 -20.85 -0.11 -4.00
C GLU A 262 -22.25 0.47 -3.68
N LYS A 263 -23.19 -0.41 -3.35
CA LYS A 263 -24.62 -0.12 -3.30
C LYS A 263 -25.06 0.65 -2.05
N ILE A 264 -24.34 0.50 -0.94
CA ILE A 264 -24.75 1.05 0.35
C ILE A 264 -24.00 2.37 0.62
N PRO A 265 -24.66 3.56 0.51
CA PRO A 265 -23.99 4.85 0.67
C PRO A 265 -23.33 5.02 2.05
N TYR A 266 -23.95 4.49 3.10
CA TYR A 266 -23.43 4.64 4.46
C TYR A 266 -22.13 3.82 4.67
N ILE A 267 -22.05 2.61 4.15
CA ILE A 267 -20.82 1.82 4.17
C ILE A 267 -19.71 2.54 3.38
N ASN A 268 -20.05 3.07 2.20
CA ASN A 268 -19.10 3.84 1.41
C ASN A 268 -18.62 5.11 2.16
N ALA A 269 -19.48 5.74 2.94
CA ALA A 269 -19.12 6.87 3.78
C ALA A 269 -18.16 6.46 4.91
N ILE A 270 -18.41 5.33 5.59
CA ILE A 270 -17.50 4.78 6.61
C ILE A 270 -16.12 4.51 6.01
N VAL A 271 -16.05 3.84 4.85
CA VAL A 271 -14.78 3.53 4.17
C VAL A 271 -14.00 4.80 3.80
N LYS A 272 -14.67 5.80 3.23
CA LYS A 272 -14.05 7.09 2.88
C LYS A 272 -13.58 7.85 4.11
N GLU A 273 -14.39 7.87 5.16
CA GLU A 273 -14.05 8.56 6.41
C GLU A 273 -12.90 7.86 7.14
N ALA A 274 -12.86 6.52 7.17
CA ALA A 274 -11.75 5.77 7.71
C ALA A 274 -10.43 6.11 6.99
N GLY A 275 -10.44 6.16 5.65
CA GLY A 275 -9.27 6.55 4.85
C GLY A 275 -8.84 8.01 5.08
N ARG A 276 -9.77 8.92 5.36
CA ARG A 276 -9.50 10.31 5.69
C ARG A 276 -8.96 10.46 7.11
N TYR A 277 -9.67 9.93 8.09
CA TYR A 277 -9.38 10.14 9.51
C TYR A 277 -8.12 9.39 9.95
N TYR A 278 -7.99 8.12 9.58
CA TYR A 278 -6.82 7.31 9.91
C TYR A 278 -5.74 7.44 8.83
N THR A 279 -5.19 8.65 8.69
CA THR A 279 -4.14 8.93 7.69
C THR A 279 -2.89 8.12 7.97
N VAL A 280 -2.70 7.00 7.27
CA VAL A 280 -1.58 6.06 7.47
C VAL A 280 -0.22 6.71 7.20
N SER A 281 -0.16 7.64 6.25
CA SER A 281 1.06 8.38 5.93
C SER A 281 0.88 9.85 6.29
N SER A 282 1.12 10.19 7.56
CA SER A 282 0.91 11.53 8.11
C SER A 282 1.57 12.66 7.31
N MET A 283 2.78 12.40 6.78
CA MET A 283 3.54 13.39 5.99
C MET A 283 3.50 13.11 4.50
N SER A 284 2.71 12.14 4.03
CA SER A 284 2.67 11.70 2.65
C SER A 284 4.07 11.37 2.07
N LEU A 285 4.14 11.02 0.79
CA LEU A 285 5.42 10.87 0.10
C LEU A 285 5.89 12.24 -0.38
N PRO A 286 7.12 12.68 -0.04
CA PRO A 286 7.66 13.97 -0.45
C PRO A 286 7.58 14.17 -1.96
N ARG A 287 7.39 15.42 -2.38
CA ARG A 287 7.44 15.86 -3.77
C ARG A 287 8.66 16.75 -3.99
N LYS A 288 9.05 16.90 -5.26
CA LYS A 288 10.10 17.83 -5.64
C LYS A 288 9.63 18.67 -6.84
N THR A 289 9.88 19.98 -6.80
CA THR A 289 9.57 20.87 -7.91
C THR A 289 10.54 20.63 -9.06
N VAL A 290 10.02 20.60 -10.29
CA VAL A 290 10.83 20.56 -11.52
C VAL A 290 10.94 21.92 -12.19
N THR A 291 9.96 22.77 -11.96
CA THR A 291 9.93 24.17 -12.40
C THR A 291 9.61 25.08 -11.22
N GLU A 292 9.74 26.37 -11.41
CA GLU A 292 9.28 27.37 -10.46
C GLU A 292 7.77 27.28 -10.25
N VAL A 293 7.32 27.49 -9.03
CA VAL A 293 5.92 27.54 -8.65
C VAL A 293 5.64 28.85 -7.92
N ASN A 294 4.72 29.64 -8.45
CA ASN A 294 4.20 30.81 -7.74
C ASN A 294 3.01 30.40 -6.86
N TRP A 295 3.11 30.67 -5.58
CA TRP A 295 2.05 30.36 -4.62
C TRP A 295 1.79 31.54 -3.70
N ASN A 296 0.61 32.17 -3.84
CA ASN A 296 0.22 33.33 -3.04
C ASN A 296 1.28 34.47 -3.03
N GLY A 297 1.89 34.75 -4.18
CA GLY A 297 2.94 35.76 -4.30
C GLY A 297 4.34 35.30 -3.90
N ALA A 298 4.48 34.11 -3.30
CA ALA A 298 5.79 33.52 -3.01
C ALA A 298 6.27 32.66 -4.17
N ILE A 299 7.56 32.78 -4.49
CA ILE A 299 8.20 31.98 -5.54
C ILE A 299 8.90 30.79 -4.90
N ILE A 300 8.50 29.58 -5.29
CA ILE A 300 9.14 28.33 -4.90
C ILE A 300 10.08 27.90 -6.02
N PRO A 301 11.41 27.88 -5.79
CA PRO A 301 12.38 27.52 -6.84
C PRO A 301 12.24 26.06 -7.32
N PRO A 302 12.77 25.75 -8.51
CA PRO A 302 12.96 24.35 -8.94
C PRO A 302 13.85 23.57 -7.97
N LYS A 303 13.67 22.24 -7.90
CA LYS A 303 14.38 21.30 -7.02
C LYS A 303 14.07 21.46 -5.52
N THR A 304 13.09 22.28 -5.15
CA THR A 304 12.61 22.39 -3.77
C THR A 304 11.86 21.13 -3.37
N MET A 305 12.20 20.56 -2.21
CA MET A 305 11.45 19.46 -1.61
C MET A 305 10.20 20.00 -0.92
N ILE A 306 9.06 19.39 -1.21
CA ILE A 306 7.78 19.75 -0.63
C ILE A 306 7.31 18.58 0.24
N LEU A 307 7.14 18.85 1.53
CA LEU A 307 6.52 17.95 2.50
C LEU A 307 5.04 18.31 2.64
N ILE A 308 4.18 17.29 2.68
CA ILE A 308 2.75 17.45 2.75
C ILE A 308 2.29 16.89 4.09
N ASN A 309 1.86 17.76 5.00
CA ASN A 309 1.22 17.32 6.25
C ASN A 309 -0.21 16.87 5.96
N ALA A 310 -0.36 15.62 5.50
CA ALA A 310 -1.65 15.05 5.15
C ALA A 310 -2.54 14.88 6.39
N GLN A 311 -1.97 14.56 7.53
CA GLN A 311 -2.74 14.43 8.78
C GLN A 311 -3.37 15.76 9.18
N ALA A 312 -2.60 16.85 9.22
CA ALA A 312 -3.16 18.16 9.54
C ALA A 312 -4.22 18.60 8.50
N GLY A 313 -3.98 18.31 7.20
CA GLY A 313 -4.95 18.59 6.16
C GLY A 313 -6.25 17.81 6.31
N ASN A 314 -6.17 16.54 6.69
CA ASN A 314 -7.32 15.67 6.86
C ASN A 314 -8.11 15.94 8.15
N HIS A 315 -7.46 16.44 9.20
CA HIS A 315 -8.10 16.79 10.49
C HIS A 315 -8.43 18.27 10.64
N GLY A 316 -7.96 19.13 9.72
CA GLY A 316 -8.18 20.57 9.78
C GLY A 316 -9.64 20.97 9.55
N THR A 317 -10.10 21.95 10.30
CA THR A 317 -11.45 22.53 10.16
C THR A 317 -11.65 23.27 8.84
N TYR A 318 -10.58 23.63 8.15
CA TYR A 318 -10.59 24.31 6.85
C TYR A 318 -11.00 23.43 5.65
N SER A 319 -11.09 22.11 5.83
CA SER A 319 -11.53 21.19 4.77
C SER A 319 -13.05 21.16 4.53
N ARG A 320 -13.81 21.87 5.34
CA ARG A 320 -15.26 22.02 5.19
C ARG A 320 -15.67 23.21 4.33
N SER A 321 -15.01 23.40 3.18
CA SER A 321 -15.60 24.25 2.14
C SER A 321 -16.68 23.43 1.43
N PRO A 322 -17.95 23.87 1.39
CA PRO A 322 -19.04 23.08 0.80
C PRO A 322 -19.08 23.08 -0.74
N THR A 323 -17.97 23.38 -1.39
CA THR A 323 -17.90 23.54 -2.84
C THR A 323 -16.92 22.60 -3.48
N VAL A 324 -17.23 21.30 -3.43
CA VAL A 324 -16.85 20.36 -4.49
C VAL A 324 -18.04 19.43 -4.67
N PRO A 325 -18.71 19.46 -5.85
CA PRO A 325 -19.82 18.60 -6.16
C PRO A 325 -19.41 17.13 -6.26
#